data_d99faace7f3b3c7ec4ee37f9e65f2ca1
#
_entry.id   d99faace7f3b3c7ec4ee37f9e65f2ca1
#
_cell.length_a   1.000
_cell.length_b   1.000
_cell.length_c   1.000
_cell.angle_alpha   90.00
_cell.angle_beta   90.00
_cell.angle_gamma   90.00
#
_symmetry.space_group_name_H-M   'P 1'
#
loop_
_entity.id
_entity.type
_entity.pdbx_description
1 polymer ?
#
loop_
_entity_poly.entity_id
_entity_poly.type
_entity_poly.pdbx_seq_one_letter_code
_entity_poly.pdbx_strand_id
1 'polypeptide(L)'
;LNKITEGKATEKDLQTLQTLGKVIKDTALCGLGQTSPNPVLSTLDNFYDEYIEHVRDKTCRAKQCKSLLTYYINPDLCIGCHLCAKNCPADAIIGLPRKPHTVLPEKCIKCGMCMARCKFNAISVC
;
A
#
# COMPACT_ATOMS: atom_id res chain seq x y z
N LEU A 1 -5.57 -1.85 -12.65
CA LEU A 1 -4.69 -1.05 -11.78
C LEU A 1 -5.14 -1.09 -10.32
N ASN A 2 -6.41 -0.83 -9.98
CA ASN A 2 -6.88 -0.81 -8.59
C ASN A 2 -6.52 -2.09 -7.81
N LYS A 3 -6.67 -3.28 -8.42
CA LYS A 3 -6.26 -4.53 -7.78
C LYS A 3 -4.79 -4.57 -7.39
N ILE A 4 -3.91 -3.90 -8.16
CA ILE A 4 -2.47 -3.83 -7.89
C ILE A 4 -2.22 -2.98 -6.63
N THR A 5 -2.79 -1.78 -6.57
CA THR A 5 -2.64 -0.86 -5.43
C THR A 5 -3.34 -1.38 -4.16
N GLU A 6 -4.32 -2.27 -4.30
CA GLU A 6 -4.99 -2.96 -3.20
C GLU A 6 -4.28 -4.26 -2.76
N GLY A 7 -3.24 -4.69 -3.47
CA GLY A 7 -2.53 -5.94 -3.18
C GLY A 7 -3.30 -7.21 -3.54
N LYS A 8 -4.35 -7.10 -4.34
CA LYS A 8 -5.22 -8.22 -4.78
C LYS A 8 -4.88 -8.76 -6.17
N ALA A 9 -3.95 -8.09 -6.87
CA ALA A 9 -3.56 -8.48 -8.22
C ALA A 9 -2.65 -9.72 -8.21
N THR A 10 -2.64 -10.39 -9.35
CA THR A 10 -1.78 -11.53 -9.67
C THR A 10 -0.88 -11.19 -10.84
N GLU A 11 0.16 -11.99 -11.09
CA GLU A 11 1.04 -11.81 -12.27
C GLU A 11 0.27 -11.90 -13.59
N LYS A 12 -0.81 -12.69 -13.63
CA LYS A 12 -1.71 -12.76 -14.79
C LYS A 12 -2.41 -11.44 -15.07
N ASP A 13 -2.75 -10.68 -14.02
CA ASP A 13 -3.36 -9.36 -14.18
C ASP A 13 -2.39 -8.36 -14.83
N LEU A 14 -1.08 -8.46 -14.56
CA LEU A 14 -0.05 -7.65 -15.22
C LEU A 14 0.07 -8.00 -16.70
N GLN A 15 0.13 -9.29 -17.03
CA GLN A 15 0.16 -9.74 -18.42
C GLN A 15 -1.09 -9.30 -19.20
N THR A 16 -2.26 -9.42 -18.57
CA THR A 16 -3.53 -8.96 -19.14
C THR A 16 -3.50 -7.45 -19.39
N LEU A 17 -2.98 -6.68 -18.45
CA LEU A 17 -2.87 -5.22 -18.57
C LEU A 17 -1.97 -4.82 -19.74
N GLN A 18 -0.84 -5.49 -19.89
CA GLN A 18 0.12 -5.28 -20.99
C GLN A 18 -0.49 -5.63 -22.35
N THR A 19 -1.12 -6.81 -22.43
CA THR A 19 -1.77 -7.30 -23.66
C THR A 19 -2.91 -6.37 -24.06
N LEU A 20 -3.78 -6.03 -23.11
CA LEU A 20 -4.92 -5.14 -23.34
C LEU A 20 -4.46 -3.75 -23.82
N GLY A 21 -3.41 -3.20 -23.21
CA GLY A 21 -2.85 -1.91 -23.64
C GLY A 21 -2.35 -1.94 -25.08
N LYS A 22 -1.66 -3.02 -25.48
CA LYS A 22 -1.21 -3.21 -26.85
C LYS A 22 -2.39 -3.33 -27.83
N VAL A 23 -3.36 -4.17 -27.50
CA VAL A 23 -4.57 -4.35 -28.33
C VAL A 23 -5.31 -3.02 -28.52
N ILE A 24 -5.52 -2.23 -27.48
CA ILE A 24 -6.17 -0.92 -27.59
C ILE A 24 -5.37 -0.01 -28.51
N LYS A 25 -4.05 0.02 -28.38
CA LYS A 25 -3.17 0.84 -29.20
C LYS A 25 -3.29 0.47 -30.69
N ASP A 26 -3.36 -0.82 -31.01
CA ASP A 26 -3.35 -1.33 -32.37
C ASP A 26 -4.73 -1.29 -33.03
N THR A 27 -5.81 -1.35 -32.26
CA THR A 27 -7.18 -1.48 -32.79
C THR A 27 -8.02 -0.21 -32.68
N ALA A 28 -7.58 0.80 -31.91
CA ALA A 28 -8.34 2.04 -31.77
C ALA A 28 -8.39 2.81 -33.08
N LEU A 29 -9.59 3.29 -33.45
CA LEU A 29 -9.86 3.98 -34.73
C LEU A 29 -9.40 5.44 -34.77
N CYS A 30 -9.01 6.01 -33.63
CA CYS A 30 -8.55 7.40 -33.57
C CYS A 30 -7.26 7.54 -32.78
N GLY A 31 -6.49 8.59 -33.06
CA GLY A 31 -5.21 8.85 -32.40
C GLY A 31 -5.32 9.00 -30.88
N LEU A 32 -6.41 9.55 -30.36
CA LEU A 32 -6.64 9.65 -28.91
C LEU A 32 -6.79 8.25 -28.28
N GLY A 33 -7.54 7.37 -28.91
CA GLY A 33 -7.68 5.99 -28.46
C GLY A 33 -6.35 5.24 -28.51
N GLN A 34 -5.57 5.40 -29.58
CA GLN A 34 -4.26 4.77 -29.75
C GLN A 34 -3.23 5.24 -28.69
N THR A 35 -3.32 6.47 -28.22
CA THR A 35 -2.40 7.02 -27.21
C THR A 35 -2.85 6.79 -25.77
N SER A 36 -4.13 6.49 -25.55
CA SER A 36 -4.71 6.33 -24.21
C SER A 36 -4.00 5.26 -23.32
N PRO A 37 -3.51 4.13 -23.83
CA PRO A 37 -2.81 3.14 -23.03
C PRO A 37 -1.32 3.48 -22.76
N ASN A 38 -0.75 4.49 -23.47
CA ASN A 38 0.67 4.80 -23.36
C ASN A 38 1.17 5.08 -21.93
N PRO A 39 0.46 5.83 -21.07
CA PRO A 39 0.90 6.05 -19.69
C PRO A 39 1.06 4.73 -18.91
N VAL A 40 0.14 3.79 -19.11
CA VAL A 40 0.19 2.49 -18.45
C VAL A 40 1.31 1.62 -19.03
N LEU A 41 1.43 1.55 -20.33
CA LEU A 41 2.48 0.77 -20.99
C LEU A 41 3.87 1.30 -20.65
N SER A 42 4.08 2.62 -20.70
CA SER A 42 5.39 3.21 -20.35
C SER A 42 5.76 3.01 -18.89
N THR A 43 4.78 3.07 -17.97
CA THR A 43 5.08 2.78 -16.55
C THR A 43 5.37 1.30 -16.32
N LEU A 44 4.70 0.39 -17.02
CA LEU A 44 5.03 -1.03 -16.99
C LEU A 44 6.43 -1.32 -17.53
N ASP A 45 6.84 -0.65 -18.61
CA ASP A 45 8.16 -0.87 -19.21
C ASP A 45 9.29 -0.31 -18.34
N ASN A 46 9.09 0.84 -17.70
CA ASN A 46 10.15 1.52 -16.94
C ASN A 46 10.18 1.16 -15.45
N PHE A 47 9.06 0.73 -14.86
CA PHE A 47 8.91 0.46 -13.43
C PHE A 47 8.32 -0.93 -13.17
N TYR A 48 8.65 -1.90 -14.01
CA TYR A 48 8.13 -3.27 -13.90
C TYR A 48 8.40 -3.90 -12.53
N ASP A 49 9.57 -3.63 -11.97
CA ASP A 49 9.96 -4.16 -10.66
C ASP A 49 9.04 -3.68 -9.54
N GLU A 50 8.60 -2.41 -9.59
CA GLU A 50 7.65 -1.88 -8.62
C GLU A 50 6.26 -2.54 -8.74
N TYR A 51 5.83 -2.86 -9.97
CA TYR A 51 4.59 -3.62 -10.19
C TYR A 51 4.70 -5.03 -9.62
N ILE A 52 5.84 -5.70 -9.79
CA ILE A 52 6.08 -7.03 -9.21
C ILE A 52 6.10 -6.98 -7.68
N GLU A 53 6.74 -6.00 -7.07
CA GLU A 53 6.71 -5.80 -5.62
C GLU A 53 5.27 -5.65 -5.09
N HIS A 54 4.43 -4.86 -5.77
CA HIS A 54 3.02 -4.72 -5.39
C HIS A 54 2.22 -6.02 -5.52
N VAL A 55 2.52 -6.82 -6.55
CA VAL A 55 1.78 -8.06 -6.85
C VAL A 55 2.28 -9.23 -6.02
N ARG A 56 3.60 -9.41 -5.92
CA ARG A 56 4.24 -10.56 -5.27
C ARG A 56 4.43 -10.32 -3.77
N ASP A 57 5.11 -9.22 -3.42
CA ASP A 57 5.55 -8.93 -2.07
C ASP A 57 4.50 -8.17 -1.25
N LYS A 58 3.45 -7.67 -1.93
CA LYS A 58 2.37 -6.87 -1.33
C LYS A 58 2.91 -5.63 -0.59
N THR A 59 3.98 -5.05 -1.11
CA THR A 59 4.64 -3.87 -0.57
C THR A 59 4.60 -2.71 -1.53
N CYS A 60 4.66 -1.49 -1.02
CA CYS A 60 4.72 -0.28 -1.81
C CYS A 60 5.96 0.52 -1.40
N ARG A 61 7.01 0.51 -2.23
CA ARG A 61 8.26 1.25 -2.00
C ARG A 61 8.03 2.74 -1.77
N ALA A 62 7.12 3.33 -2.54
CA ALA A 62 6.75 4.75 -2.42
C ALA A 62 5.86 5.06 -1.21
N LYS A 63 5.36 4.05 -0.47
CA LYS A 63 4.46 4.19 0.70
C LYS A 63 3.19 4.99 0.42
N GLN A 64 2.69 4.97 -0.82
CA GLN A 64 1.48 5.67 -1.25
C GLN A 64 0.24 4.78 -1.26
N CYS A 65 0.41 3.48 -1.51
CA CYS A 65 -0.69 2.53 -1.62
C CYS A 65 -1.17 2.11 -0.24
N LYS A 66 -2.17 2.82 0.31
CA LYS A 66 -2.68 2.62 1.67
C LYS A 66 -2.97 1.16 2.02
N SER A 67 -3.49 0.39 1.09
CA SER A 67 -3.81 -1.03 1.30
C SER A 67 -2.58 -1.93 1.48
N LEU A 68 -1.40 -1.47 1.08
CA LEU A 68 -0.14 -2.21 1.19
C LEU A 68 0.71 -1.74 2.38
N LEU A 69 0.33 -0.64 3.05
CA LEU A 69 1.08 -0.14 4.20
C LEU A 69 0.94 -1.07 5.41
N THR A 70 2.04 -1.30 6.10
CA THR A 70 2.05 -1.99 7.39
C THR A 70 2.60 -1.03 8.45
N TYR A 71 1.82 -0.83 9.51
CA TYR A 71 2.22 0.02 10.63
C TYR A 71 2.93 -0.81 11.68
N TYR A 72 4.09 -0.33 12.10
CA TYR A 72 4.93 -0.95 13.13
C TYR A 72 5.20 0.03 14.26
N ILE A 73 5.15 -0.45 15.50
CA ILE A 73 5.51 0.33 16.69
C ILE A 73 6.88 -0.13 17.17
N ASN A 74 7.84 0.79 17.18
CA ASN A 74 9.18 0.52 17.73
C ASN A 74 9.09 0.43 19.26
N PRO A 75 9.42 -0.73 19.85
CA PRO A 75 9.33 -0.92 21.28
C PRO A 75 10.29 -0.03 22.07
N ASP A 76 11.44 0.34 21.50
CA ASP A 76 12.45 1.18 22.17
C ASP A 76 12.01 2.64 22.31
N LEU A 77 11.21 3.12 21.38
CA LEU A 77 10.68 4.49 21.39
C LEU A 77 9.30 4.58 22.04
N CYS A 78 8.63 3.43 22.22
CA CYS A 78 7.28 3.38 22.73
C CYS A 78 7.26 3.36 24.27
N ILE A 79 6.85 4.46 24.88
CA ILE A 79 6.72 4.58 26.36
C ILE A 79 5.42 3.98 26.93
N GLY A 80 4.55 3.44 26.09
CA GLY A 80 3.28 2.87 26.55
C GLY A 80 2.23 3.88 26.99
N CYS A 81 2.18 5.08 26.41
CA CYS A 81 1.23 6.15 26.78
C CYS A 81 -0.23 5.87 26.40
N HIS A 82 -0.51 4.79 25.69
CA HIS A 82 -1.85 4.32 25.30
C HIS A 82 -2.66 5.24 24.38
N LEU A 83 -2.10 6.37 23.92
CA LEU A 83 -2.80 7.31 23.06
C LEU A 83 -3.17 6.72 21.70
N CYS A 84 -2.26 5.93 21.11
CA CYS A 84 -2.49 5.28 19.82
C CYS A 84 -3.62 4.24 19.90
N ALA A 85 -3.69 3.47 20.99
CA ALA A 85 -4.75 2.49 21.20
C ALA A 85 -6.11 3.15 21.41
N LYS A 86 -6.20 4.20 22.26
CA LYS A 86 -7.46 4.95 22.49
C LYS A 86 -8.03 5.61 21.23
N ASN A 87 -7.16 5.99 20.29
CA ASN A 87 -7.57 6.65 19.05
C ASN A 87 -7.67 5.68 17.85
N CYS A 88 -7.53 4.39 18.08
CA CYS A 88 -7.64 3.41 17.02
C CYS A 88 -9.12 3.04 16.78
N PRO A 89 -9.71 3.40 15.63
CA PRO A 89 -11.14 3.10 15.38
C PRO A 89 -11.41 1.61 15.14
N ALA A 90 -10.36 0.82 14.91
CA ALA A 90 -10.46 -0.61 14.64
C ALA A 90 -9.95 -1.49 15.81
N ASP A 91 -9.61 -0.88 16.95
CA ASP A 91 -9.01 -1.57 18.10
C ASP A 91 -7.86 -2.52 17.72
N ALA A 92 -7.09 -2.10 16.71
CA ALA A 92 -5.99 -2.90 16.16
C ALA A 92 -4.67 -2.76 16.94
N ILE A 93 -4.66 -2.01 18.02
CA ILE A 93 -3.45 -1.77 18.82
C ILE A 93 -3.64 -2.35 20.21
N ILE A 94 -2.80 -3.32 20.54
CA ILE A 94 -2.78 -3.97 21.85
C ILE A 94 -1.53 -3.57 22.62
N GLY A 95 -1.65 -3.51 23.93
CA GLY A 95 -0.56 -3.22 24.84
C GLY A 95 -1.07 -2.82 26.22
N LEU A 96 -0.23 -3.01 27.22
CA LEU A 96 -0.51 -2.58 28.58
C LEU A 96 0.04 -1.17 28.83
N PRO A 97 -0.57 -0.38 29.70
CA PRO A 97 -0.01 0.91 30.10
C PRO A 97 1.42 0.79 30.58
N ARG A 98 2.29 1.71 30.17
CA ARG A 98 3.74 1.72 30.46
C ARG A 98 4.52 0.55 29.84
N LYS A 99 3.94 -0.19 28.91
CA LYS A 99 4.64 -1.21 28.12
C LYS A 99 4.51 -0.89 26.63
N PRO A 100 5.46 -1.31 25.80
CA PRO A 100 5.36 -1.12 24.35
C PRO A 100 4.06 -1.72 23.79
N HIS A 101 3.44 -1.00 22.88
CA HIS A 101 2.24 -1.45 22.18
C HIS A 101 2.61 -2.15 20.87
N THR A 102 1.70 -2.98 20.37
CA THR A 102 1.86 -3.71 19.10
C THR A 102 0.63 -3.50 18.24
N VAL A 103 0.83 -3.33 16.94
CA VAL A 103 -0.27 -3.26 15.96
C VAL A 103 -0.61 -4.67 15.50
N LEU A 104 -1.90 -5.00 15.46
CA LEU A 104 -2.42 -6.23 14.86
C LEU A 104 -2.73 -5.96 13.38
N PRO A 105 -1.95 -6.52 12.43
CA PRO A 105 -2.14 -6.25 11.00
C PRO A 105 -3.52 -6.66 10.49
N GLU A 106 -4.07 -7.74 11.05
CA GLU A 106 -5.35 -8.32 10.66
C GLU A 106 -6.55 -7.40 10.96
N LYS A 107 -6.46 -6.60 12.04
CA LYS A 107 -7.50 -5.66 12.44
C LYS A 107 -7.26 -4.24 11.92
N CYS A 108 -6.04 -3.96 11.48
CA CYS A 108 -5.63 -2.62 11.10
C CYS A 108 -6.26 -2.18 9.77
N ILE A 109 -7.11 -1.15 9.82
CA ILE A 109 -7.70 -0.51 8.64
C ILE A 109 -6.76 0.50 7.94
N LYS A 110 -5.52 0.58 8.39
CA LYS A 110 -4.45 1.38 7.76
C LYS A 110 -4.76 2.88 7.64
N CYS A 111 -5.52 3.43 8.59
CA CYS A 111 -5.97 4.83 8.57
C CYS A 111 -4.89 5.86 8.95
N GLY A 112 -3.76 5.45 9.54
CA GLY A 112 -2.66 6.34 9.93
C GLY A 112 -2.88 7.15 11.21
N MET A 113 -4.04 7.07 11.87
CA MET A 113 -4.37 7.87 13.07
C MET A 113 -3.38 7.65 14.22
N CYS A 114 -2.92 6.42 14.40
CA CYS A 114 -1.95 6.08 15.43
C CYS A 114 -0.62 6.83 15.25
N MET A 115 -0.13 6.92 14.01
CA MET A 115 1.10 7.65 13.68
C MET A 115 0.93 9.16 13.91
N ALA A 116 -0.19 9.74 13.47
CA ALA A 116 -0.48 11.17 13.68
C ALA A 116 -0.62 11.56 15.16
N ARG A 117 -1.01 10.63 16.02
CA ARG A 117 -1.19 10.87 17.47
C ARG A 117 0.02 10.49 18.31
N CYS A 118 1.03 9.86 17.74
CA CYS A 118 2.22 9.45 18.48
C CYS A 118 3.17 10.64 18.68
N LYS A 119 3.27 11.15 19.89
CA LYS A 119 4.17 12.26 20.27
C LYS A 119 5.65 11.84 20.29
N PHE A 120 5.93 10.55 20.32
CA PHE A 120 7.28 9.98 20.46
C PHE A 120 7.84 9.45 19.14
N ASN A 121 7.11 9.65 18.03
CA ASN A 121 7.47 9.12 16.70
C ASN A 121 7.85 7.63 16.71
N ALA A 122 7.25 6.88 17.65
CA ALA A 122 7.51 5.46 17.81
C ALA A 122 6.81 4.58 16.75
N ILE A 123 5.99 5.16 15.87
CA ILE A 123 5.23 4.43 14.86
C ILE A 123 5.79 4.74 13.48
N SER A 124 6.22 3.70 12.80
CA SER A 124 6.71 3.76 11.42
C SER A 124 5.81 2.98 10.49
N VAL A 125 5.96 3.21 9.19
CA VAL A 125 5.24 2.54 8.12
C VAL A 125 6.23 1.90 7.15
N CYS A 126 5.97 0.65 6.83
CA CYS A 126 6.68 -0.13 5.82
C CYS A 126 5.76 -0.45 4.65
#